data_61ddf07005641a6ec6135e071a73fe38
#
_entry.id   61ddf07005641a6ec6135e071a73fe38
#
_cell.length_a   1.000
_cell.length_b   1.000
_cell.length_c   1.000
_cell.angle_alpha   90.00
_cell.angle_beta   90.00
_cell.angle_gamma   90.00
#
_symmetry.space_group_name_H-M   'P 1'
#
loop_
_entity.id
_entity.type
_entity.pdbx_description
1 polymer ?
#
loop_
_entity_poly.entity_id
_entity_poly.type
_entity_poly.pdbx_seq_one_letter_code
_entity_poly.pdbx_strand_id
1 'polypeptide(L)'
;MLKDGVPVTGLTGATGSETLYTFELDSVRTLDIKTSGGSGDMDLYVKYGSKASKQNWDCRPYRYGNNETCTFTNASPGTYYVLLNGYSSFSGMTLEASTR
;
A
#
# COMPACT_ATOMS: atom_id res chain seq x y z
N MET A 1 -6.11 -8.51 6.15
CA MET A 1 -4.65 -8.70 6.05
C MET A 1 -4.28 -9.14 4.64
N LEU A 2 -3.27 -8.52 4.06
CA LEU A 2 -2.77 -8.90 2.74
C LEU A 2 -2.01 -10.21 2.81
N LYS A 3 -2.06 -10.97 1.71
CA LYS A 3 -1.32 -12.23 1.57
C LYS A 3 -0.28 -12.09 0.46
N ASP A 4 0.88 -12.70 0.64
CA ASP A 4 2.00 -12.62 -0.31
C ASP A 4 1.57 -13.09 -1.70
N GLY A 5 1.72 -12.19 -2.68
CA GLY A 5 1.41 -12.46 -4.08
C GLY A 5 -0.07 -12.55 -4.44
N VAL A 6 -0.97 -12.22 -3.51
CA VAL A 6 -2.41 -12.28 -3.77
C VAL A 6 -2.97 -10.86 -3.92
N PRO A 7 -3.37 -10.45 -5.14
CA PRO A 7 -3.91 -9.12 -5.34
C PRO A 7 -5.30 -8.94 -4.74
N VAL A 8 -5.56 -7.75 -4.22
CA VAL A 8 -6.90 -7.32 -3.80
C VAL A 8 -7.40 -6.34 -4.87
N THR A 9 -8.50 -6.68 -5.51
CA THR A 9 -9.01 -5.96 -6.68
C THR A 9 -10.29 -5.18 -6.38
N GLY A 10 -10.68 -4.30 -7.29
CA GLY A 10 -11.95 -3.58 -7.18
C GLY A 10 -12.00 -2.56 -6.07
N LEU A 11 -10.85 -2.04 -5.63
CA LEU A 11 -10.79 -1.09 -4.53
C LEU A 11 -11.30 0.28 -4.96
N THR A 12 -12.06 0.91 -4.07
CA THR A 12 -12.74 2.18 -4.31
C THR A 12 -12.66 3.03 -3.05
N GLY A 13 -12.53 4.33 -3.22
CA GLY A 13 -12.56 5.28 -2.12
C GLY A 13 -12.94 6.67 -2.57
N ALA A 14 -13.56 7.43 -1.66
CA ALA A 14 -13.90 8.83 -1.89
C ALA A 14 -12.69 9.73 -1.62
N THR A 15 -12.77 10.99 -2.06
CA THR A 15 -11.80 12.01 -1.68
C THR A 15 -11.72 12.10 -0.15
N GLY A 16 -10.50 12.03 0.39
CA GLY A 16 -10.24 12.08 1.81
C GLY A 16 -10.42 10.75 2.53
N SER A 17 -10.82 9.68 1.83
CA SER A 17 -10.97 8.36 2.47
C SER A 17 -9.62 7.79 2.88
N GLU A 18 -9.63 6.97 3.94
CA GLU A 18 -8.45 6.26 4.41
C GLU A 18 -8.82 4.82 4.70
N THR A 19 -8.12 3.89 4.04
CA THR A 19 -8.33 2.46 4.25
C THR A 19 -6.99 1.83 4.61
N LEU A 20 -6.97 1.09 5.72
CA LEU A 20 -5.73 0.52 6.26
C LEU A 20 -5.71 -0.99 6.08
N TYR A 21 -4.62 -1.49 5.52
CA TYR A 21 -4.32 -2.92 5.40
C TYR A 21 -3.06 -3.24 6.17
N THR A 22 -2.85 -4.52 6.46
CA THR A 22 -1.61 -5.01 7.08
C THR A 22 -1.01 -6.14 6.25
N PHE A 23 0.31 -6.30 6.35
CA PHE A 23 1.04 -7.42 5.78
C PHE A 23 2.05 -7.92 6.80
N GLU A 24 2.02 -9.23 7.07
CA GLU A 24 2.95 -9.86 8.01
C GLU A 24 4.11 -10.48 7.22
N LEU A 25 5.33 -10.01 7.49
CA LEU A 25 6.55 -10.57 6.91
C LEU A 25 7.21 -11.49 7.93
N ASP A 26 7.47 -12.74 7.56
CA ASP A 26 7.97 -13.75 8.49
C ASP A 26 9.49 -13.95 8.45
N SER A 27 10.16 -13.40 7.44
CA SER A 27 11.62 -13.49 7.32
C SER A 27 12.16 -12.32 6.51
N VAL A 28 13.47 -12.06 6.60
CA VAL A 28 14.11 -10.97 5.85
C VAL A 28 14.03 -11.27 4.35
N ARG A 29 13.39 -10.36 3.62
CA ARG A 29 13.17 -10.46 2.17
C ARG A 29 13.04 -9.08 1.55
N THR A 30 13.02 -9.01 0.21
CA THR A 30 12.56 -7.80 -0.46
C THR A 30 11.04 -7.82 -0.52
N LEU A 31 10.42 -6.77 0.01
CA LEU A 31 8.96 -6.61 0.03
C LEU A 31 8.56 -5.51 -0.93
N ASP A 32 7.66 -5.84 -1.86
CA ASP A 32 7.05 -4.87 -2.77
C ASP A 32 5.58 -4.70 -2.42
N ILE A 33 5.17 -3.45 -2.21
CA ILE A 33 3.77 -3.07 -2.04
C ILE A 33 3.39 -2.25 -3.27
N LYS A 34 2.46 -2.75 -4.08
CA LYS A 34 2.10 -2.14 -5.36
C LYS A 34 0.62 -1.84 -5.44
N THR A 35 0.31 -0.69 -6.02
CA THR A 35 -1.05 -0.34 -6.42
C THR A 35 -1.09 -0.09 -7.91
N SER A 36 -2.22 -0.39 -8.55
CA SER A 36 -2.35 -0.22 -9.99
C SER A 36 -3.81 -0.21 -10.44
N GLY A 37 -4.01 0.32 -11.63
CA GLY A 37 -5.28 0.23 -12.34
C GLY A 37 -6.35 1.19 -11.87
N GLY A 38 -7.52 1.06 -12.48
CA GLY A 38 -8.66 1.89 -12.15
C GLY A 38 -8.52 3.34 -12.59
N SER A 39 -9.29 4.20 -11.95
CA SER A 39 -9.30 5.64 -12.23
C SER A 39 -9.21 6.43 -10.92
N GLY A 40 -8.89 7.73 -11.04
CA GLY A 40 -8.75 8.61 -9.88
C GLY A 40 -7.30 8.75 -9.43
N ASP A 41 -7.14 9.20 -8.19
CA ASP A 41 -5.81 9.45 -7.62
C ASP A 41 -5.77 9.02 -6.16
N MET A 42 -5.22 7.84 -5.92
CA MET A 42 -5.02 7.28 -4.60
C MET A 42 -3.55 7.44 -4.21
N ASP A 43 -3.28 7.89 -2.98
CA ASP A 43 -1.94 7.97 -2.42
C ASP A 43 -1.66 6.78 -1.52
N LEU A 44 -0.49 6.17 -1.71
CA LEU A 44 -0.03 5.02 -0.93
C LEU A 44 0.94 5.48 0.16
N TYR A 45 0.69 5.01 1.39
CA TYR A 45 1.60 5.21 2.52
C TYR A 45 1.87 3.86 3.15
N VAL A 46 3.13 3.54 3.43
CA VAL A 46 3.50 2.28 4.09
C VAL A 46 4.38 2.60 5.28
N LYS A 47 4.12 1.94 6.41
CA LYS A 47 4.92 2.07 7.62
C LYS A 47 5.13 0.71 8.28
N TYR A 48 6.36 0.48 8.74
CA TYR A 48 6.72 -0.72 9.48
C TYR A 48 6.44 -0.54 10.98
N GLY A 49 5.79 -1.51 11.59
CA GLY A 49 5.65 -1.63 13.03
C GLY A 49 4.52 -0.84 13.68
N SER A 50 3.93 0.14 12.99
CA SER A 50 2.81 0.91 13.51
C SER A 50 1.98 1.49 12.37
N LYS A 51 0.82 2.05 12.68
CA LYS A 51 -0.10 2.57 11.67
C LYS A 51 0.56 3.65 10.80
N ALA A 52 0.44 3.49 9.49
CA ALA A 52 0.77 4.54 8.54
C ALA A 52 -0.28 5.66 8.62
N SER A 53 0.16 6.90 8.44
CA SER A 53 -0.72 8.06 8.34
C SER A 53 -0.10 9.06 7.37
N LYS A 54 -0.85 10.10 7.03
CA LYS A 54 -0.34 11.16 6.14
C LYS A 54 0.84 11.92 6.76
N GLN A 55 1.03 11.82 8.07
CA GLN A 55 2.12 12.47 8.80
C GLN A 55 3.21 11.52 9.24
N ASN A 56 2.98 10.19 9.16
CA ASN A 56 3.92 9.19 9.69
C ASN A 56 3.96 7.98 8.79
N TRP A 57 5.02 7.87 7.98
CA TRP A 57 5.16 6.82 6.97
C TRP A 57 6.65 6.56 6.71
N ASP A 58 6.96 5.35 6.24
CA ASP A 58 8.30 4.97 5.81
C ASP A 58 8.47 5.05 4.29
N CYS A 59 7.38 4.88 3.56
CA CYS A 59 7.37 4.99 2.10
C CYS A 59 6.10 5.68 1.63
N ARG A 60 6.27 6.68 0.75
CA ARG A 60 5.20 7.41 0.09
C ARG A 60 5.67 7.79 -1.31
N PRO A 61 5.17 7.13 -2.37
CA PRO A 61 5.74 7.30 -3.72
C PRO A 61 5.54 8.66 -4.39
N TYR A 62 4.54 9.46 -4.01
CA TYR A 62 4.29 10.79 -4.61
C TYR A 62 4.05 10.73 -6.12
N ARG A 63 3.11 9.92 -6.56
CA ARG A 63 2.77 9.84 -7.98
C ARG A 63 1.31 10.18 -8.21
N TYR A 64 1.01 10.73 -9.39
CA TYR A 64 -0.37 10.89 -9.83
C TYR A 64 -0.95 9.55 -10.21
N GLY A 65 -2.26 9.38 -9.96
CA GLY A 65 -2.99 8.19 -10.31
C GLY A 65 -2.80 7.08 -9.30
N ASN A 66 -3.12 5.85 -9.73
CA ASN A 66 -3.18 4.70 -8.83
C ASN A 66 -1.97 3.77 -8.94
N ASN A 67 -1.02 4.07 -9.84
CA ASN A 67 0.14 3.19 -10.06
C ASN A 67 1.29 3.65 -9.17
N GLU A 68 1.43 3.00 -8.01
CA GLU A 68 2.45 3.33 -7.03
C GLU A 68 3.14 2.06 -6.54
N THR A 69 4.41 2.20 -6.13
CA THR A 69 5.19 1.06 -5.63
C THR A 69 6.06 1.51 -4.47
N CYS A 70 5.99 0.74 -3.37
CA CYS A 70 6.95 0.83 -2.27
C CYS A 70 7.76 -0.44 -2.22
N THR A 71 9.10 -0.33 -2.30
CA THR A 71 10.01 -1.46 -2.22
C THR A 71 10.89 -1.33 -0.98
N PHE A 72 10.90 -2.38 -0.16
CA PHE A 72 11.75 -2.47 1.02
C PHE A 72 12.77 -3.59 0.80
N THR A 73 14.02 -3.22 0.56
CA THR A 73 15.11 -4.15 0.40
C THR A 73 15.59 -4.61 1.78
N ASN A 74 15.82 -5.92 1.95
CA ASN A 74 16.18 -6.48 3.25
C ASN A 74 15.18 -6.08 4.34
N ALA A 75 13.89 -6.19 4.02
CA ALA A 75 12.82 -5.80 4.94
C ALA A 75 12.86 -6.66 6.19
N SER A 76 12.70 -6.04 7.36
CA SER A 76 12.67 -6.73 8.64
C SER A 76 11.38 -7.50 8.83
N PRO A 77 11.42 -8.69 9.46
CA PRO A 77 10.18 -9.39 9.80
C PRO A 77 9.30 -8.57 10.73
N GLY A 78 8.01 -8.70 10.58
CA GLY A 78 7.02 -8.00 11.40
C GLY A 78 5.84 -7.50 10.58
N THR A 79 5.08 -6.58 11.15
CA THR A 79 3.86 -6.06 10.54
C THR A 79 4.14 -4.78 9.77
N TYR A 80 3.72 -4.76 8.50
CA TYR A 80 3.74 -3.57 7.66
C TYR A 80 2.31 -3.06 7.51
N TYR A 81 2.13 -1.78 7.76
CA TYR A 81 0.82 -1.11 7.66
C TYR A 81 0.76 -0.35 6.34
N VAL A 82 -0.31 -0.59 5.59
CA VAL A 82 -0.50 -0.04 4.24
C VAL A 82 -1.75 0.82 4.26
N LEU A 83 -1.58 2.12 4.06
CA LEU A 83 -2.68 3.08 4.02
C LEU A 83 -2.96 3.50 2.59
N LEU A 84 -4.21 3.39 2.19
CA LEU A 84 -4.70 3.93 0.92
C LEU A 84 -5.51 5.19 1.22
N ASN A 85 -5.03 6.33 0.74
CA ASN A 85 -5.69 7.62 0.93
C ASN A 85 -6.17 8.17 -0.41
N GLY A 86 -7.44 8.55 -0.47
CA GLY A 86 -8.00 9.19 -1.67
C GLY A 86 -7.61 10.65 -1.73
N TYR A 87 -6.57 10.98 -2.48
CA TYR A 87 -6.28 12.37 -2.81
C TYR A 87 -7.44 12.96 -3.61
N SER A 88 -7.94 12.18 -4.56
CA SER A 88 -9.27 12.36 -5.15
C SER A 88 -9.95 11.00 -5.14
N SER A 89 -11.25 10.94 -5.44
CA SER A 89 -11.95 9.66 -5.47
C SER A 89 -11.32 8.73 -6.50
N PHE A 90 -11.27 7.44 -6.17
CA PHE A 90 -10.69 6.41 -7.04
C PHE A 90 -11.57 5.18 -7.06
N SER A 91 -11.45 4.36 -8.11
CA SER A 91 -12.22 3.13 -8.24
C SER A 91 -11.50 2.12 -9.13
N GLY A 92 -11.82 0.83 -8.95
CA GLY A 92 -11.28 -0.25 -9.77
C GLY A 92 -9.80 -0.49 -9.57
N MET A 93 -9.24 -0.13 -8.44
CA MET A 93 -7.81 -0.23 -8.15
C MET A 93 -7.45 -1.60 -7.58
N THR A 94 -6.21 -2.02 -7.82
CA THR A 94 -5.65 -3.26 -7.29
C THR A 94 -4.49 -2.95 -6.34
N LEU A 95 -4.45 -3.66 -5.21
CA LEU A 95 -3.36 -3.60 -4.23
C LEU A 95 -2.75 -4.98 -4.08
N GLU A 96 -1.43 -5.07 -4.14
CA GLU A 96 -0.72 -6.34 -3.96
C GLU A 96 0.54 -6.15 -3.15
N ALA A 97 0.74 -7.04 -2.15
CA ALA A 97 2.00 -7.17 -1.43
C ALA A 97 2.67 -8.47 -1.90
N SER A 98 3.93 -8.39 -2.28
CA SER A 98 4.67 -9.58 -2.72
C SER A 98 6.11 -9.54 -2.21
N THR A 99 6.71 -10.72 -2.05
CA THR A 99 8.11 -10.85 -1.59
C THR A 99 8.95 -11.55 -2.65
N ARG A 100 10.26 -11.29 -2.61
CA ARG A 100 11.23 -11.90 -3.52
C ARG A 100 12.63 -11.95 -2.95
#